data_f4952bf9b6ad043e2c3aebbf11b6d961
#
_entry.id   f4952bf9b6ad043e2c3aebbf11b6d961
#
_cell.length_a   1.000
_cell.length_b   1.000
_cell.length_c   1.000
_cell.angle_alpha   90.00
_cell.angle_beta   90.00
_cell.angle_gamma   90.00
#
_symmetry.space_group_name_H-M   'P 1'
#
loop_
_entity.id
_entity.type
_entity.pdbx_description
1 polymer ?
#
loop_
_entity_poly.entity_id
_entity_poly.type
_entity_poly.pdbx_seq_one_letter_code
_entity_poly.pdbx_strand_id
1 'polypeptide(L)'
;MKMKRIMLAASKSGSGKTTITCALLQALMDRGESVISYKCGPDYIDPMFHRTVIGVLSRNLDTFFTGEEQTRKLFLKDRGENDFAVIEGVMGLYDGLGGIRKEGSSYHLAEVTKTPIILVVDVKGMGRSMIPLIAGFLSYDKAHLIKGVILNRMSAMYYATMKPLIEEELPIKVVGYVPDMKDFALQSRHLGLVMPEEITGIREDLKCLTEEITKTVCVDEIVTIAEHAPVLNDVTDIQKIEPLKADGAGQPMIRKQKAKPHIQKVPVIAVAKDEAFCFYYEENLRLLQECGAKLVDFSPIHDTRLPDGCCGILLGGGYPELHAEALAANEEMKQSILEAVNEGMPVVAECGGFLYLHESIKLQNGEEYPFVGAIHARCEYKNKLVRFGYIELEEKQSNFLPEGQKIRAHEFHYFDSSDNGSDCVATKPVTGRNYPCVIDHDHVWLSFAHLYYPSNPAFAQNFVSKASAFEKRS
;
A
#
# COMPACT_ATOMS: atom_id res chain seq x y z
N MET A 1 21.73 7.34 15.09
CA MET A 1 20.80 8.42 15.49
C MET A 1 19.46 7.81 15.87
N LYS A 2 18.77 8.30 16.90
CA LYS A 2 17.48 7.71 17.34
C LYS A 2 16.36 8.37 16.53
N MET A 3 15.69 7.62 15.66
CA MET A 3 14.54 8.10 14.90
C MET A 3 13.34 8.30 15.81
N LYS A 4 12.78 9.51 15.86
CA LYS A 4 11.48 9.77 16.50
C LYS A 4 10.40 9.00 15.74
N ARG A 5 9.49 8.34 16.43
CA ARG A 5 8.42 7.61 15.77
C ARG A 5 7.18 7.46 16.64
N ILE A 6 6.03 7.46 15.98
CA ILE A 6 4.73 7.31 16.60
C ILE A 6 3.78 6.55 15.67
N MET A 7 2.85 5.80 16.23
CA MET A 7 1.75 5.20 15.48
C MET A 7 0.42 5.81 15.94
N LEU A 8 -0.40 6.23 14.98
CA LEU A 8 -1.80 6.53 15.20
C LEU A 8 -2.64 5.29 14.88
N ALA A 9 -3.25 4.69 15.88
CA ALA A 9 -4.12 3.54 15.73
C ALA A 9 -5.46 3.81 16.41
N ALA A 10 -6.50 3.03 16.12
CA ALA A 10 -7.82 3.27 16.67
C ALA A 10 -8.47 2.02 17.23
N SER A 11 -9.50 2.22 18.05
CA SER A 11 -10.28 1.12 18.62
C SER A 11 -11.11 0.36 17.59
N LYS A 12 -11.46 0.97 16.47
CA LYS A 12 -12.21 0.38 15.35
C LYS A 12 -12.01 1.17 14.07
N SER A 13 -12.44 0.60 12.93
CA SER A 13 -12.52 1.34 11.66
C SER A 13 -13.48 2.52 11.78
N GLY A 14 -13.22 3.61 11.01
CA GLY A 14 -14.07 4.80 11.00
C GLY A 14 -13.93 5.70 12.25
N SER A 15 -12.91 5.49 13.09
CA SER A 15 -12.65 6.33 14.28
C SER A 15 -11.93 7.66 13.98
N GLY A 16 -11.70 8.01 12.71
CA GLY A 16 -11.07 9.28 12.31
C GLY A 16 -9.52 9.25 12.29
N LYS A 17 -8.90 8.06 12.25
CA LYS A 17 -7.43 7.93 12.16
C LYS A 17 -6.83 8.76 11.04
N THR A 18 -7.28 8.53 9.80
CA THR A 18 -6.74 9.18 8.60
C THR A 18 -6.79 10.70 8.70
N THR A 19 -7.92 11.25 9.13
CA THR A 19 -8.07 12.71 9.32
C THR A 19 -7.07 13.26 10.34
N ILE A 20 -6.91 12.57 11.48
CA ILE A 20 -5.98 12.99 12.54
C ILE A 20 -4.53 12.79 12.09
N THR A 21 -4.22 11.70 11.35
CA THR A 21 -2.89 11.46 10.81
C THR A 21 -2.48 12.54 9.82
N CYS A 22 -3.36 12.89 8.87
CA CYS A 22 -3.08 13.95 7.90
C CYS A 22 -2.80 15.30 8.57
N ALA A 23 -3.62 15.69 9.56
CA ALA A 23 -3.40 16.92 10.33
C ALA A 23 -2.09 16.86 11.14
N LEU A 24 -1.75 15.72 11.74
CA LEU A 24 -0.48 15.56 12.47
C LEU A 24 0.72 15.64 11.54
N LEU A 25 0.68 15.00 10.38
CA LEU A 25 1.73 15.08 9.37
C LEU A 25 1.97 16.52 8.94
N GLN A 26 0.89 17.26 8.60
CA GLN A 26 0.98 18.67 8.24
C GLN A 26 1.54 19.51 9.40
N ALA A 27 1.06 19.31 10.62
CA ALA A 27 1.54 20.05 11.80
C ALA A 27 3.03 19.81 12.12
N LEU A 28 3.53 18.59 11.88
CA LEU A 28 4.95 18.27 12.05
C LEU A 28 5.81 18.94 10.96
N MET A 29 5.34 18.95 9.72
CA MET A 29 6.02 19.66 8.63
C MET A 29 6.06 21.17 8.86
N ASP A 30 4.96 21.76 9.31
CA ASP A 30 4.89 23.20 9.64
C ASP A 30 5.85 23.61 10.76
N ARG A 31 6.25 22.64 11.60
CA ARG A 31 7.28 22.80 12.64
C ARG A 31 8.71 22.58 12.14
N GLY A 32 8.88 22.26 10.86
CA GLY A 32 10.18 21.98 10.25
C GLY A 32 10.77 20.61 10.53
N GLU A 33 9.94 19.64 11.01
CA GLU A 33 10.38 18.25 11.15
C GLU A 33 10.52 17.60 9.77
N SER A 34 11.56 16.80 9.58
CA SER A 34 11.71 15.93 8.40
C SER A 34 10.92 14.64 8.62
N VAL A 35 9.76 14.53 7.98
CA VAL A 35 8.76 13.50 8.27
C VAL A 35 8.68 12.45 7.16
N ILE A 36 8.62 11.19 7.54
CA ILE A 36 8.18 10.09 6.67
C ILE A 36 6.90 9.47 7.24
N SER A 37 5.96 9.17 6.38
CA SER A 37 4.73 8.46 6.72
C SER A 37 4.82 7.00 6.32
N TYR A 38 4.25 6.13 7.15
CA TYR A 38 4.02 4.72 6.82
C TYR A 38 2.55 4.38 7.00
N LYS A 39 2.00 3.66 6.04
CA LYS A 39 0.67 3.06 6.16
C LYS A 39 0.77 1.58 6.50
N CYS A 40 0.09 1.16 7.56
CA CYS A 40 -0.08 -0.25 7.89
C CYS A 40 -1.04 -0.90 6.89
N GLY A 41 -0.63 -2.03 6.30
CA GLY A 41 -1.48 -2.80 5.40
C GLY A 41 -1.43 -2.38 3.93
N PRO A 42 -2.25 -3.03 3.08
CA PRO A 42 -2.21 -2.93 1.62
C PRO A 42 -3.04 -1.76 1.06
N ASP A 43 -2.94 -0.60 1.66
CA ASP A 43 -3.68 0.60 1.26
C ASP A 43 -2.87 1.44 0.28
N TYR A 44 -3.48 1.88 -0.82
CA TYR A 44 -2.85 2.75 -1.80
C TYR A 44 -3.25 4.22 -1.62
N ILE A 45 -4.49 4.46 -1.16
CA ILE A 45 -5.11 5.79 -1.17
C ILE A 45 -4.46 6.70 -0.14
N ASP A 46 -4.34 6.26 1.12
CA ASP A 46 -3.73 7.08 2.17
C ASP A 46 -2.26 7.43 1.86
N PRO A 47 -1.38 6.48 1.43
CA PRO A 47 -0.03 6.82 1.00
C PRO A 47 0.03 7.80 -0.17
N MET A 48 -0.86 7.69 -1.15
CA MET A 48 -0.93 8.63 -2.26
C MET A 48 -1.31 10.03 -1.78
N PHE A 49 -2.31 10.15 -0.91
CA PHE A 49 -2.71 11.42 -0.32
C PHE A 49 -1.55 12.08 0.45
N HIS A 50 -0.84 11.30 1.28
CA HIS A 50 0.30 11.80 2.02
C HIS A 50 1.39 12.36 1.08
N ARG A 51 1.64 11.70 -0.07
CA ARG A 51 2.63 12.17 -1.06
C ARG A 51 2.16 13.37 -1.86
N THR A 52 0.95 13.33 -2.42
CA THR A 52 0.50 14.33 -3.40
C THR A 52 -0.05 15.59 -2.74
N VAL A 53 -0.79 15.45 -1.65
CA VAL A 53 -1.44 16.57 -0.97
C VAL A 53 -0.54 17.15 0.12
N ILE A 54 -0.05 16.32 1.03
CA ILE A 54 0.78 16.78 2.17
C ILE A 54 2.23 17.02 1.72
N GLY A 55 2.74 16.22 0.80
CA GLY A 55 4.12 16.33 0.30
C GLY A 55 5.15 15.58 1.15
N VAL A 56 4.71 14.60 1.97
CA VAL A 56 5.60 13.73 2.75
C VAL A 56 5.87 12.42 2.01
N LEU A 57 7.09 11.92 2.09
CA LEU A 57 7.39 10.56 1.65
C LEU A 57 6.50 9.58 2.38
N SER A 58 5.80 8.71 1.66
CA SER A 58 4.91 7.71 2.26
C SER A 58 5.16 6.31 1.70
N ARG A 59 5.13 5.30 2.58
CA ARG A 59 5.42 3.90 2.30
C ARG A 59 4.36 2.99 2.91
N ASN A 60 4.30 1.73 2.45
CA ASN A 60 3.51 0.69 3.10
C ASN A 60 4.41 -0.21 3.95
N LEU A 61 3.92 -0.58 5.13
CA LEU A 61 4.51 -1.61 5.97
C LEU A 61 3.46 -2.63 6.35
N ASP A 62 3.77 -3.91 6.12
CA ASP A 62 2.83 -4.98 6.40
C ASP A 62 3.56 -6.25 6.85
N THR A 63 3.27 -6.66 8.08
CA THR A 63 3.90 -7.83 8.69
C THR A 63 3.43 -9.16 8.10
N PHE A 64 2.26 -9.18 7.42
CA PHE A 64 1.88 -10.33 6.63
C PHE A 64 2.72 -10.42 5.35
N PHE A 65 2.89 -9.34 4.62
CA PHE A 65 3.63 -9.37 3.36
C PHE A 65 5.09 -9.80 3.54
N THR A 66 5.78 -9.30 4.55
CA THR A 66 7.24 -9.47 4.66
C THR A 66 7.71 -10.18 5.92
N GLY A 67 6.81 -10.50 6.85
CA GLY A 67 7.21 -11.02 8.17
C GLY A 67 7.94 -9.96 9.00
N GLU A 68 8.30 -10.31 10.24
CA GLU A 68 8.82 -9.35 11.22
C GLU A 68 10.18 -8.74 10.84
N GLU A 69 11.13 -9.61 10.47
CA GLU A 69 12.51 -9.17 10.19
C GLU A 69 12.59 -8.25 8.97
N GLN A 70 11.96 -8.66 7.87
CA GLN A 70 11.98 -7.88 6.64
C GLN A 70 11.18 -6.58 6.78
N THR A 71 10.04 -6.59 7.49
CA THR A 71 9.30 -5.37 7.82
C THR A 71 10.18 -4.38 8.57
N ARG A 72 10.99 -4.86 9.54
CA ARG A 72 11.92 -4.01 10.29
C ARG A 72 13.03 -3.46 9.40
N LYS A 73 13.58 -4.27 8.48
CA LYS A 73 14.57 -3.83 7.49
C LYS A 73 14.02 -2.73 6.59
N LEU A 74 12.79 -2.90 6.07
CA LEU A 74 12.11 -1.89 5.24
C LEU A 74 11.87 -0.59 6.01
N PHE A 75 11.41 -0.69 7.27
CA PHE A 75 11.21 0.48 8.12
C PHE A 75 12.51 1.26 8.38
N LEU A 76 13.64 0.56 8.56
CA LEU A 76 14.93 1.19 8.82
C LEU A 76 15.63 1.70 7.55
N LYS A 77 15.21 1.27 6.38
CA LYS A 77 15.84 1.61 5.09
C LYS A 77 15.81 3.11 4.78
N ASP A 78 14.74 3.80 5.17
CA ASP A 78 14.57 5.23 4.96
C ASP A 78 15.06 6.09 6.16
N ARG A 79 15.73 5.43 7.15
CA ARG A 79 16.35 6.09 8.28
C ARG A 79 17.60 6.87 7.86
N GLY A 80 17.69 8.11 8.33
CA GLY A 80 18.80 9.00 8.03
C GLY A 80 18.47 10.07 6.99
N GLU A 81 17.44 9.86 6.20
CA GLU A 81 16.84 10.89 5.33
C GLU A 81 15.70 11.62 6.06
N ASN A 82 15.09 10.97 7.06
CA ASN A 82 13.97 11.50 7.82
C ASN A 82 14.17 11.30 9.32
N ASP A 83 13.85 12.32 10.10
CA ASP A 83 14.04 12.32 11.56
C ASP A 83 12.82 11.82 12.34
N PHE A 84 11.64 11.91 11.73
CA PHE A 84 10.37 11.56 12.36
C PHE A 84 9.54 10.61 11.47
N ALA A 85 9.17 9.45 12.02
CA ALA A 85 8.27 8.49 11.36
C ALA A 85 6.88 8.54 12.00
N VAL A 86 5.85 8.72 11.18
CA VAL A 86 4.45 8.58 11.56
C VAL A 86 3.88 7.35 10.88
N ILE A 87 3.37 6.40 11.67
CA ILE A 87 2.72 5.20 11.16
C ILE A 87 1.21 5.37 11.31
N GLU A 88 0.48 5.30 10.22
CA GLU A 88 -0.98 5.21 10.25
C GLU A 88 -1.41 3.74 10.32
N GLY A 89 -2.16 3.40 11.36
CA GLY A 89 -2.71 2.07 11.55
C GLY A 89 -3.88 1.76 10.60
N VAL A 90 -4.22 0.49 10.50
CA VAL A 90 -5.35 -0.03 9.71
C VAL A 90 -6.42 -0.60 10.63
N MET A 91 -7.70 -0.50 10.24
CA MET A 91 -8.85 -1.07 10.99
C MET A 91 -8.83 -0.72 12.50
N GLY A 92 -9.18 -1.65 13.37
CA GLY A 92 -8.94 -1.57 14.81
C GLY A 92 -7.51 -2.01 15.13
N LEU A 93 -6.99 -1.55 16.27
CA LEU A 93 -5.59 -1.75 16.70
C LEU A 93 -5.14 -3.21 16.63
N TYR A 94 -6.00 -4.14 17.00
CA TYR A 94 -5.71 -5.59 17.07
C TYR A 94 -6.26 -6.39 15.88
N ASP A 95 -6.96 -5.73 14.94
CA ASP A 95 -7.58 -6.39 13.80
C ASP A 95 -6.52 -6.68 12.73
N GLY A 96 -6.05 -7.90 12.66
CA GLY A 96 -5.11 -8.38 11.65
C GLY A 96 -5.78 -9.30 10.63
N LEU A 97 -5.08 -10.36 10.21
CA LEU A 97 -5.56 -11.27 9.18
C LEU A 97 -6.95 -11.86 9.52
N GLY A 98 -7.90 -11.58 8.64
CA GLY A 98 -9.29 -12.02 8.80
C GLY A 98 -10.01 -11.44 10.01
N GLY A 99 -9.45 -10.41 10.66
CA GLY A 99 -9.96 -9.84 11.91
C GLY A 99 -9.77 -10.73 13.14
N ILE A 100 -9.05 -11.84 13.03
CA ILE A 100 -8.91 -12.83 14.11
C ILE A 100 -7.45 -13.17 14.46
N ARG A 101 -6.50 -12.89 13.58
CA ARG A 101 -5.08 -13.11 13.85
C ARG A 101 -4.38 -11.79 14.15
N LYS A 102 -3.26 -11.86 14.87
CA LYS A 102 -2.44 -10.68 15.19
C LYS A 102 -1.65 -10.17 13.98
N GLU A 103 -1.19 -11.08 13.12
CA GLU A 103 -0.39 -10.75 11.93
C GLU A 103 -1.15 -9.79 11.02
N GLY A 104 -0.46 -8.79 10.49
CA GLY A 104 -1.04 -7.74 9.65
C GLY A 104 -1.82 -6.69 10.44
N SER A 105 -1.93 -6.78 11.79
CA SER A 105 -2.55 -5.74 12.60
C SER A 105 -1.64 -4.55 12.85
N SER A 106 -2.24 -3.40 13.15
CA SER A 106 -1.51 -2.21 13.61
C SER A 106 -0.67 -2.50 14.87
N TYR A 107 -1.20 -3.28 15.81
CA TYR A 107 -0.48 -3.65 17.01
C TYR A 107 0.76 -4.50 16.72
N HIS A 108 0.64 -5.51 15.84
CA HIS A 108 1.79 -6.33 15.45
C HIS A 108 2.88 -5.50 14.76
N LEU A 109 2.50 -4.58 13.87
CA LEU A 109 3.47 -3.67 13.26
C LEU A 109 4.15 -2.77 14.31
N ALA A 110 3.40 -2.25 15.29
CA ALA A 110 3.96 -1.46 16.38
C ALA A 110 4.95 -2.26 17.24
N GLU A 111 4.66 -3.54 17.53
CA GLU A 111 5.60 -4.42 18.24
C GLU A 111 6.89 -4.66 17.43
N VAL A 112 6.76 -4.98 16.14
CA VAL A 112 7.91 -5.25 15.24
C VAL A 112 8.81 -4.01 15.13
N THR A 113 8.22 -2.82 15.04
CA THR A 113 8.95 -1.55 14.92
C THR A 113 9.24 -0.89 16.26
N LYS A 114 8.78 -1.47 17.39
CA LYS A 114 8.85 -0.92 18.74
C LYS A 114 8.34 0.53 18.79
N THR A 115 7.24 0.81 18.10
CA THR A 115 6.69 2.14 17.92
C THR A 115 5.64 2.45 18.99
N PRO A 116 5.77 3.55 19.76
CA PRO A 116 4.72 4.00 20.66
C PRO A 116 3.42 4.30 19.92
N ILE A 117 2.28 4.01 20.55
CA ILE A 117 0.96 4.15 19.98
C ILE A 117 0.21 5.28 20.66
N ILE A 118 -0.39 6.17 19.86
CA ILE A 118 -1.48 7.05 20.27
C ILE A 118 -2.79 6.38 19.82
N LEU A 119 -3.62 6.00 20.78
CA LEU A 119 -4.89 5.35 20.52
C LEU A 119 -5.99 6.39 20.28
N VAL A 120 -6.54 6.43 19.08
CA VAL A 120 -7.71 7.25 18.75
C VAL A 120 -8.97 6.50 19.14
N VAL A 121 -9.74 7.07 20.07
CA VAL A 121 -10.99 6.50 20.55
C VAL A 121 -12.16 7.37 20.11
N ASP A 122 -13.06 6.80 19.34
CA ASP A 122 -14.32 7.44 18.99
C ASP A 122 -15.26 7.41 20.21
N VAL A 123 -15.51 8.57 20.80
CA VAL A 123 -16.30 8.69 22.03
C VAL A 123 -17.68 9.34 21.80
N LYS A 124 -18.13 9.40 20.56
CA LYS A 124 -19.45 9.95 20.23
C LYS A 124 -20.55 9.21 21.00
N GLY A 125 -21.33 9.98 21.77
CA GLY A 125 -22.43 9.44 22.59
C GLY A 125 -21.98 8.65 23.83
N MET A 126 -20.65 8.66 24.15
CA MET A 126 -20.14 7.97 25.32
C MET A 126 -19.98 8.93 26.51
N GLY A 127 -20.33 8.45 27.69
CA GLY A 127 -20.00 9.06 28.97
C GLY A 127 -18.81 8.35 29.61
N ARG A 128 -18.92 8.08 30.92
CA ARG A 128 -17.90 7.35 31.70
C ARG A 128 -17.50 5.99 31.11
N SER A 129 -18.35 5.39 30.26
CA SER A 129 -18.07 4.12 29.56
C SER A 129 -16.83 4.15 28.66
N MET A 130 -16.29 5.33 28.31
CA MET A 130 -15.01 5.40 27.60
C MET A 130 -13.84 4.93 28.47
N ILE A 131 -13.92 5.06 29.80
CA ILE A 131 -12.86 4.63 30.73
C ILE A 131 -12.62 3.13 30.67
N PRO A 132 -13.63 2.24 30.89
CA PRO A 132 -13.46 0.80 30.77
C PRO A 132 -13.11 0.37 29.33
N LEU A 133 -13.54 1.09 28.30
CA LEU A 133 -13.09 0.83 26.93
C LEU A 133 -11.57 1.04 26.81
N ILE A 134 -11.05 2.18 27.24
CA ILE A 134 -9.61 2.47 27.21
C ILE A 134 -8.85 1.48 28.11
N ALA A 135 -9.35 1.21 29.30
CA ALA A 135 -8.77 0.23 30.24
C ALA A 135 -8.62 -1.16 29.60
N GLY A 136 -9.60 -1.60 28.82
CA GLY A 136 -9.55 -2.86 28.08
C GLY A 136 -8.40 -2.89 27.09
N PHE A 137 -8.19 -1.83 26.30
CA PHE A 137 -7.06 -1.72 25.38
C PHE A 137 -5.72 -1.73 26.12
N LEU A 138 -5.59 -0.99 27.21
CA LEU A 138 -4.37 -0.97 28.03
C LEU A 138 -4.08 -2.34 28.69
N SER A 139 -5.10 -3.03 29.17
CA SER A 139 -4.96 -4.37 29.75
C SER A 139 -4.53 -5.41 28.73
N TYR A 140 -4.95 -5.25 27.45
CA TYR A 140 -4.60 -6.15 26.36
C TYR A 140 -3.23 -5.83 25.74
N ASP A 141 -2.70 -4.62 25.94
CA ASP A 141 -1.38 -4.16 25.47
C ASP A 141 -0.24 -4.77 26.31
N LYS A 142 0.16 -6.00 25.98
CA LYS A 142 1.23 -6.71 26.71
C LYS A 142 2.62 -6.12 26.53
N ALA A 143 2.86 -5.41 25.44
CA ALA A 143 4.14 -4.75 25.16
C ALA A 143 4.18 -3.31 25.68
N HIS A 144 3.11 -2.83 26.30
CA HIS A 144 2.99 -1.47 26.84
C HIS A 144 3.34 -0.39 25.81
N LEU A 145 2.83 -0.54 24.58
CA LEU A 145 3.10 0.38 23.49
C LEU A 145 2.14 1.57 23.46
N ILE A 146 0.93 1.44 24.02
CA ILE A 146 -0.04 2.54 24.08
C ILE A 146 0.46 3.57 25.10
N LYS A 147 0.81 4.77 24.62
CA LYS A 147 1.40 5.84 25.44
C LYS A 147 0.53 7.09 25.56
N GLY A 148 -0.49 7.20 24.73
CA GLY A 148 -1.43 8.31 24.75
C GLY A 148 -2.76 7.95 24.11
N VAL A 149 -3.78 8.78 24.40
CA VAL A 149 -5.12 8.65 23.87
C VAL A 149 -5.57 9.99 23.30
N ILE A 150 -6.19 9.96 22.10
CA ILE A 150 -6.96 11.08 21.55
C ILE A 150 -8.45 10.69 21.57
N LEU A 151 -9.28 11.58 22.16
CA LEU A 151 -10.72 11.40 22.25
C LEU A 151 -11.38 12.06 21.03
N ASN A 152 -11.79 11.28 20.03
CA ASN A 152 -12.40 11.81 18.82
C ASN A 152 -13.91 11.98 18.98
N ARG A 153 -14.47 13.00 18.34
CA ARG A 153 -15.88 13.41 18.40
C ARG A 153 -16.32 13.78 19.82
N MET A 154 -15.46 14.54 20.53
CA MET A 154 -15.61 15.00 21.89
C MET A 154 -15.87 16.53 21.94
N SER A 155 -16.78 16.99 22.77
CA SER A 155 -16.94 18.43 23.01
C SER A 155 -15.93 18.98 24.03
N ALA A 156 -15.54 20.26 23.89
CA ALA A 156 -14.58 20.92 24.78
C ALA A 156 -15.02 20.88 26.26
N MET A 157 -16.30 21.15 26.51
CA MET A 157 -16.86 21.16 27.87
C MET A 157 -16.74 19.78 28.53
N TYR A 158 -17.04 18.72 27.77
CA TYR A 158 -17.02 17.37 28.30
C TYR A 158 -15.58 16.84 28.43
N TYR A 159 -14.70 17.24 27.52
CA TYR A 159 -13.26 16.96 27.62
C TYR A 159 -12.62 17.48 28.91
N ALA A 160 -12.94 18.72 29.31
CA ALA A 160 -12.42 19.33 30.55
C ALA A 160 -12.77 18.49 31.79
N THR A 161 -13.91 17.79 31.78
CA THR A 161 -14.32 16.90 32.87
C THR A 161 -13.69 15.51 32.76
N MET A 162 -13.64 14.95 31.55
CA MET A 162 -13.25 13.56 31.35
C MET A 162 -11.74 13.33 31.37
N LYS A 163 -10.94 14.30 30.87
CA LYS A 163 -9.47 14.15 30.88
C LYS A 163 -8.91 13.88 32.27
N PRO A 164 -9.16 14.71 33.29
CA PRO A 164 -8.66 14.47 34.65
C PRO A 164 -9.08 13.10 35.19
N LEU A 165 -10.34 12.73 34.95
CA LEU A 165 -10.90 11.47 35.44
C LEU A 165 -10.25 10.25 34.78
N ILE A 166 -9.96 10.31 33.48
CA ILE A 166 -9.26 9.23 32.78
C ILE A 166 -7.82 9.10 33.29
N GLU A 167 -7.12 10.23 33.45
CA GLU A 167 -5.71 10.25 33.89
C GLU A 167 -5.55 9.88 35.37
N GLU A 168 -6.61 10.07 36.21
CA GLU A 168 -6.64 9.61 37.61
C GLU A 168 -6.84 8.09 37.69
N GLU A 169 -7.75 7.52 36.88
CA GLU A 169 -8.12 6.11 36.97
C GLU A 169 -7.24 5.18 36.13
N LEU A 170 -6.59 5.69 35.08
CA LEU A 170 -5.80 4.90 34.15
C LEU A 170 -4.37 5.46 34.01
N PRO A 171 -3.36 4.58 33.90
CA PRO A 171 -1.96 5.00 33.74
C PRO A 171 -1.69 5.43 32.28
N ILE A 172 -2.42 6.43 31.79
CA ILE A 172 -2.36 6.88 30.38
C ILE A 172 -2.48 8.41 30.29
N LYS A 173 -1.79 9.02 29.33
CA LYS A 173 -1.96 10.42 28.96
C LYS A 173 -3.10 10.62 27.98
N VAL A 174 -3.96 11.59 28.23
CA VAL A 174 -4.95 12.07 27.23
C VAL A 174 -4.33 13.27 26.52
N VAL A 175 -3.74 13.03 25.35
CA VAL A 175 -2.97 14.03 24.58
C VAL A 175 -3.85 15.02 23.83
N GLY A 176 -5.17 14.84 23.86
CA GLY A 176 -6.10 15.79 23.30
C GLY A 176 -7.45 15.19 22.94
N TYR A 177 -8.27 16.03 22.32
CA TYR A 177 -9.54 15.61 21.73
C TYR A 177 -9.71 16.25 20.36
N VAL A 178 -10.60 15.69 19.56
CA VAL A 178 -11.04 16.25 18.27
C VAL A 178 -12.56 16.43 18.33
N PRO A 179 -13.09 17.62 18.02
CA PRO A 179 -14.53 17.83 17.98
C PRO A 179 -15.19 17.03 16.83
N ASP A 180 -16.53 16.99 16.80
CA ASP A 180 -17.28 16.36 15.68
C ASP A 180 -17.18 17.27 14.44
N MET A 181 -16.21 16.99 13.59
CA MET A 181 -15.82 17.80 12.43
C MET A 181 -16.60 17.35 11.18
N LYS A 182 -17.93 17.51 11.18
CA LYS A 182 -18.78 17.06 10.06
C LYS A 182 -18.46 17.73 8.72
N ASP A 183 -18.00 18.97 8.76
CA ASP A 183 -17.74 19.79 7.58
C ASP A 183 -16.31 19.55 6.98
N PHE A 184 -15.44 18.83 7.70
CA PHE A 184 -14.07 18.51 7.29
C PHE A 184 -13.87 17.02 7.00
N ALA A 185 -14.90 16.32 6.55
CA ALA A 185 -14.72 14.94 6.10
C ALA A 185 -13.87 14.96 4.83
N LEU A 186 -12.55 14.76 4.98
CA LEU A 186 -11.70 14.43 3.85
C LEU A 186 -12.34 13.23 3.17
N GLN A 187 -12.91 13.45 1.98
CA GLN A 187 -13.53 12.39 1.19
C GLN A 187 -12.42 11.48 0.65
N SER A 188 -11.85 10.67 1.55
CA SER A 188 -10.69 9.81 1.26
C SER A 188 -10.93 8.78 0.15
N ARG A 189 -12.19 8.51 -0.20
CA ARG A 189 -12.53 7.43 -1.13
C ARG A 189 -12.28 7.73 -2.61
N HIS A 190 -11.97 8.97 -2.98
CA HIS A 190 -11.74 9.36 -4.37
C HIS A 190 -10.38 10.01 -4.61
N LEU A 191 -9.46 9.95 -3.65
CA LEU A 191 -8.19 10.68 -3.64
C LEU A 191 -7.16 10.19 -4.68
N GLY A 192 -7.34 9.00 -5.24
CA GLY A 192 -6.56 8.56 -6.39
C GLY A 192 -6.95 9.24 -7.71
N LEU A 193 -8.06 10.02 -7.69
CA LEU A 193 -8.69 10.61 -8.87
C LEU A 193 -8.72 12.16 -8.81
N VAL A 194 -7.96 12.76 -7.90
CA VAL A 194 -8.01 14.20 -7.70
C VAL A 194 -7.23 14.91 -8.80
N MET A 195 -7.94 15.71 -9.58
CA MET A 195 -7.32 16.57 -10.61
C MET A 195 -6.38 17.61 -9.97
N PRO A 196 -5.33 18.09 -10.68
CA PRO A 196 -4.40 19.08 -10.14
C PRO A 196 -5.07 20.33 -9.55
N GLU A 197 -6.19 20.77 -10.14
CA GLU A 197 -6.98 21.92 -9.68
C GLU A 197 -7.67 21.64 -8.33
N GLU A 198 -8.11 20.43 -8.10
CA GLU A 198 -8.77 20.02 -6.85
C GLU A 198 -7.75 19.90 -5.69
N ILE A 199 -6.48 19.58 -6.00
CA ILE A 199 -5.42 19.47 -4.98
C ILE A 199 -5.25 20.79 -4.21
N THR A 200 -5.40 21.94 -4.86
CA THR A 200 -5.26 23.24 -4.19
C THR A 200 -6.34 23.45 -3.12
N GLY A 201 -7.61 23.20 -3.45
CA GLY A 201 -8.70 23.28 -2.49
C GLY A 201 -8.54 22.29 -1.32
N ILE A 202 -8.13 21.07 -1.61
CA ILE A 202 -7.88 20.04 -0.58
C ILE A 202 -6.74 20.46 0.37
N ARG A 203 -5.70 21.14 -0.12
CA ARG A 203 -4.60 21.65 0.73
C ARG A 203 -5.07 22.77 1.64
N GLU A 204 -5.97 23.64 1.18
CA GLU A 204 -6.58 24.66 2.01
C GLU A 204 -7.46 24.04 3.11
N ASP A 205 -8.29 23.07 2.75
CA ASP A 205 -9.09 22.31 3.72
C ASP A 205 -8.22 21.59 4.75
N LEU A 206 -7.12 20.96 4.31
CA LEU A 206 -6.16 20.30 5.20
C LEU A 206 -5.50 21.31 6.16
N LYS A 207 -5.17 22.51 5.69
CA LYS A 207 -4.62 23.56 6.56
C LYS A 207 -5.62 23.99 7.62
N CYS A 208 -6.85 24.26 7.24
CA CYS A 208 -7.93 24.58 8.20
C CYS A 208 -8.16 23.44 9.21
N LEU A 209 -8.18 22.19 8.72
CA LEU A 209 -8.29 21.00 9.56
C LEU A 209 -7.14 20.91 10.57
N THR A 210 -5.90 21.16 10.10
CA THR A 210 -4.70 21.14 10.94
C THR A 210 -4.75 22.22 12.03
N GLU A 211 -5.15 23.43 11.67
CA GLU A 211 -5.32 24.52 12.61
C GLU A 211 -6.36 24.18 13.70
N GLU A 212 -7.49 23.56 13.33
CA GLU A 212 -8.51 23.17 14.31
C GLU A 212 -8.04 22.01 15.21
N ILE A 213 -7.40 20.99 14.66
CA ILE A 213 -6.90 19.85 15.45
C ILE A 213 -5.77 20.27 16.39
N THR A 214 -4.86 21.13 15.96
CA THR A 214 -3.72 21.58 16.80
C THR A 214 -4.14 22.51 17.95
N LYS A 215 -5.33 23.10 17.92
CA LYS A 215 -5.90 23.82 19.07
C LYS A 215 -6.29 22.89 20.23
N THR A 216 -6.61 21.63 19.92
CA THR A 216 -7.23 20.69 20.88
C THR A 216 -6.39 19.44 21.13
N VAL A 217 -5.43 19.14 20.27
CA VAL A 217 -4.45 18.05 20.40
C VAL A 217 -3.07 18.63 20.67
N CYS A 218 -2.46 18.19 21.77
CA CYS A 218 -1.14 18.65 22.18
C CYS A 218 -0.03 17.94 21.36
N VAL A 219 0.38 18.56 20.24
CA VAL A 219 1.43 18.01 19.37
C VAL A 219 2.77 17.87 20.11
N ASP A 220 3.08 18.76 21.08
CA ASP A 220 4.32 18.67 21.87
C ASP A 220 4.38 17.40 22.75
N GLU A 221 3.25 16.98 23.32
CA GLU A 221 3.16 15.70 24.04
C GLU A 221 3.35 14.52 23.11
N ILE A 222 2.80 14.56 21.88
CA ILE A 222 3.00 13.52 20.87
C ILE A 222 4.48 13.44 20.47
N VAL A 223 5.14 14.57 20.21
CA VAL A 223 6.58 14.63 19.91
C VAL A 223 7.40 14.07 21.08
N THR A 224 7.07 14.43 22.30
CA THR A 224 7.74 13.89 23.50
C THR A 224 7.61 12.37 23.59
N ILE A 225 6.42 11.81 23.32
CA ILE A 225 6.21 10.35 23.28
C ILE A 225 7.06 9.72 22.17
N ALA A 226 7.11 10.33 20.98
CA ALA A 226 7.90 9.84 19.84
C ALA A 226 9.41 9.84 20.12
N GLU A 227 9.92 10.85 20.82
CA GLU A 227 11.32 10.95 21.26
C GLU A 227 11.72 9.86 22.25
N HIS A 228 10.76 9.38 23.05
CA HIS A 228 10.97 8.29 24.01
C HIS A 228 10.78 6.90 23.41
N ALA A 229 10.56 6.78 22.08
CA ALA A 229 10.49 5.50 21.43
C ALA A 229 11.75 4.65 21.72
N PRO A 230 11.61 3.34 22.02
CA PRO A 230 12.76 2.49 22.34
C PRO A 230 13.77 2.44 21.19
N VAL A 231 15.06 2.24 21.50
CA VAL A 231 16.07 2.08 20.45
C VAL A 231 15.74 0.84 19.61
N LEU A 232 15.66 1.02 18.31
CA LEU A 232 15.57 -0.07 17.36
C LEU A 232 17.01 -0.35 16.90
N ASN A 233 17.56 -1.47 17.32
CA ASN A 233 18.90 -1.87 16.91
C ASN A 233 18.88 -2.21 15.41
N ASP A 234 19.91 -1.79 14.70
CA ASP A 234 20.13 -2.21 13.33
C ASP A 234 20.18 -3.74 13.31
N VAL A 235 19.44 -4.34 12.42
CA VAL A 235 19.66 -5.74 12.08
C VAL A 235 21.02 -5.73 11.38
N THR A 236 22.07 -6.12 12.10
CA THR A 236 23.40 -6.26 11.56
C THR A 236 23.33 -7.22 10.38
N ASP A 237 23.82 -6.76 9.24
CA ASP A 237 23.78 -7.33 7.92
C ASP A 237 22.51 -7.02 7.11
N ILE A 238 22.59 -5.90 6.39
CA ILE A 238 21.86 -5.73 5.12
C ILE A 238 22.55 -6.69 4.12
N GLN A 239 22.55 -7.98 4.42
CA GLN A 239 22.80 -8.98 3.41
C GLN A 239 21.58 -9.04 2.51
N LYS A 240 21.83 -9.15 1.20
CA LYS A 240 20.86 -9.29 0.12
C LYS A 240 19.57 -9.95 0.60
N ILE A 241 18.43 -9.32 0.27
CA ILE A 241 17.09 -9.86 0.52
C ILE A 241 17.08 -11.33 0.07
N GLU A 242 17.07 -12.26 1.02
CA GLU A 242 16.92 -13.67 0.70
C GLU A 242 15.42 -13.99 0.49
N PRO A 243 15.08 -14.80 -0.51
CA PRO A 243 13.73 -15.28 -0.70
C PRO A 243 13.24 -16.01 0.56
N LEU A 244 11.96 -15.90 0.87
CA LEU A 244 11.33 -16.69 1.93
C LEU A 244 11.59 -18.17 1.64
N LYS A 245 12.28 -18.86 2.56
CA LYS A 245 12.53 -20.29 2.44
C LYS A 245 11.20 -21.02 2.52
N ALA A 246 10.87 -21.77 1.48
CA ALA A 246 9.88 -22.83 1.60
C ALA A 246 10.47 -23.90 2.53
N ASP A 247 9.71 -24.29 3.55
CA ASP A 247 10.11 -25.38 4.43
C ASP A 247 10.35 -26.64 3.58
N GLY A 248 11.61 -27.04 3.44
CA GLY A 248 11.98 -28.37 3.01
C GLY A 248 12.53 -28.60 1.60
N ALA A 249 12.98 -27.59 0.85
CA ALA A 249 13.62 -27.83 -0.44
C ALA A 249 15.08 -27.31 -0.48
N GLY A 250 15.97 -28.17 -0.93
CA GLY A 250 17.42 -27.95 -0.98
C GLY A 250 17.82 -26.76 -1.86
N GLN A 251 18.91 -26.10 -1.49
CA GLN A 251 19.51 -24.96 -2.18
C GLN A 251 19.83 -25.28 -3.65
N PRO A 252 19.38 -24.48 -4.62
CA PRO A 252 19.98 -24.53 -5.95
C PRO A 252 21.34 -23.80 -5.92
N MET A 253 22.42 -24.51 -6.21
CA MET A 253 23.73 -23.92 -6.43
C MET A 253 23.73 -23.09 -7.72
N ILE A 254 23.66 -21.76 -7.58
CA ILE A 254 23.88 -20.85 -8.71
C ILE A 254 25.38 -20.88 -9.03
N ARG A 255 25.73 -21.58 -10.09
CA ARG A 255 27.07 -21.49 -10.70
C ARG A 255 27.25 -20.06 -11.24
N LYS A 256 28.17 -19.31 -10.65
CA LYS A 256 28.68 -18.06 -11.22
C LYS A 256 29.36 -18.35 -12.56
N GLN A 257 28.64 -18.24 -13.64
CA GLN A 257 29.28 -18.08 -14.95
C GLN A 257 29.81 -16.66 -15.06
N LYS A 258 31.12 -16.52 -15.22
CA LYS A 258 31.75 -15.23 -15.57
C LYS A 258 31.32 -14.87 -16.99
N ALA A 259 30.25 -14.10 -17.14
CA ALA A 259 29.90 -13.45 -18.39
C ALA A 259 30.91 -12.32 -18.67
N LYS A 260 31.37 -12.22 -19.90
CA LYS A 260 32.18 -11.09 -20.41
C LYS A 260 31.38 -9.80 -20.29
N PRO A 261 31.99 -8.63 -20.04
CA PRO A 261 31.26 -7.37 -19.96
C PRO A 261 30.73 -6.98 -21.34
N HIS A 262 29.52 -7.42 -21.68
CA HIS A 262 28.70 -6.67 -22.61
C HIS A 262 28.22 -5.43 -21.85
N ILE A 263 28.28 -4.25 -22.47
CA ILE A 263 27.61 -3.05 -21.99
C ILE A 263 26.11 -3.40 -21.98
N GLN A 264 25.63 -3.89 -20.86
CA GLN A 264 24.22 -4.22 -20.71
C GLN A 264 23.45 -2.90 -20.72
N LYS A 265 22.65 -2.71 -21.76
CA LYS A 265 21.72 -1.58 -21.86
C LYS A 265 20.78 -1.65 -20.66
N VAL A 266 20.68 -0.57 -19.89
CA VAL A 266 19.74 -0.48 -18.75
C VAL A 266 18.32 -0.70 -19.28
N PRO A 267 17.59 -1.75 -18.81
CA PRO A 267 16.25 -2.00 -19.31
C PRO A 267 15.31 -0.87 -18.88
N VAL A 268 14.51 -0.38 -19.82
CA VAL A 268 13.49 0.64 -19.60
C VAL A 268 12.14 -0.06 -19.45
N ILE A 269 11.52 0.06 -18.28
CA ILE A 269 10.16 -0.44 -18.02
C ILE A 269 9.21 0.76 -18.06
N ALA A 270 8.25 0.72 -18.97
CA ALA A 270 7.15 1.67 -19.06
C ALA A 270 6.13 1.37 -17.96
N VAL A 271 5.80 2.35 -17.12
CA VAL A 271 4.86 2.25 -16.00
C VAL A 271 3.63 3.08 -16.32
N ALA A 272 2.46 2.47 -16.41
CA ALA A 272 1.20 3.17 -16.64
C ALA A 272 0.88 4.03 -15.41
N LYS A 273 0.74 5.34 -15.59
CA LYS A 273 0.55 6.25 -14.47
C LYS A 273 -0.26 7.48 -14.87
N ASP A 274 -1.53 7.42 -14.59
CA ASP A 274 -2.51 8.48 -14.78
C ASP A 274 -3.70 8.28 -13.82
N GLU A 275 -4.82 8.94 -14.10
CA GLU A 275 -6.05 8.87 -13.30
C GLU A 275 -6.66 7.45 -13.25
N ALA A 276 -6.45 6.66 -14.31
CA ALA A 276 -6.95 5.28 -14.39
C ALA A 276 -5.99 4.28 -13.73
N PHE A 277 -4.67 4.56 -13.70
CA PHE A 277 -3.62 3.64 -13.24
C PHE A 277 -2.74 4.31 -12.19
N CYS A 278 -3.08 4.19 -10.92
CA CYS A 278 -2.40 4.90 -9.85
C CYS A 278 -2.02 4.03 -8.63
N PHE A 279 -2.39 2.75 -8.61
CA PHE A 279 -2.12 1.88 -7.47
C PHE A 279 -0.80 1.12 -7.61
N TYR A 280 0.23 1.66 -6.99
CA TYR A 280 1.56 1.09 -6.93
C TYR A 280 2.09 1.13 -5.49
N TYR A 281 2.68 0.02 -5.03
CA TYR A 281 3.54 0.06 -3.86
C TYR A 281 4.89 0.67 -4.26
N GLU A 282 5.29 1.74 -3.59
CA GLU A 282 6.57 2.39 -3.84
C GLU A 282 7.75 1.44 -3.64
N GLU A 283 7.61 0.46 -2.74
CA GLU A 283 8.58 -0.59 -2.51
C GLU A 283 8.77 -1.48 -3.74
N ASN A 284 7.70 -1.74 -4.50
CA ASN A 284 7.76 -2.49 -5.76
C ASN A 284 8.54 -1.72 -6.81
N LEU A 285 8.21 -0.44 -7.00
CA LEU A 285 8.90 0.43 -7.98
C LEU A 285 10.38 0.58 -7.62
N ARG A 286 10.69 0.84 -6.34
CA ARG A 286 12.07 0.91 -5.85
C ARG A 286 12.84 -0.40 -6.07
N LEU A 287 12.20 -1.55 -5.82
CA LEU A 287 12.85 -2.84 -6.02
C LEU A 287 13.18 -3.10 -7.50
N LEU A 288 12.31 -2.73 -8.43
CA LEU A 288 12.62 -2.80 -9.87
C LEU A 288 13.84 -1.93 -10.23
N GLN A 289 13.94 -0.72 -9.68
CA GLN A 289 15.10 0.16 -9.87
C GLN A 289 16.36 -0.44 -9.24
N GLU A 290 16.28 -1.02 -8.05
CA GLU A 290 17.38 -1.72 -7.38
C GLU A 290 17.86 -2.96 -8.16
N CYS A 291 16.95 -3.60 -8.92
CA CYS A 291 17.29 -4.68 -9.86
C CYS A 291 17.92 -4.16 -11.16
N GLY A 292 18.05 -2.83 -11.34
CA GLY A 292 18.74 -2.21 -12.47
C GLY A 292 17.83 -1.68 -13.57
N ALA A 293 16.50 -1.65 -13.39
CA ALA A 293 15.59 -1.06 -14.37
C ALA A 293 15.54 0.47 -14.25
N LYS A 294 15.37 1.15 -15.38
CA LYS A 294 14.90 2.52 -15.47
C LYS A 294 13.40 2.49 -15.65
N LEU A 295 12.66 3.16 -14.77
CA LEU A 295 11.21 3.32 -14.88
C LEU A 295 10.91 4.62 -15.63
N VAL A 296 9.95 4.56 -16.57
CA VAL A 296 9.46 5.71 -17.32
C VAL A 296 7.94 5.67 -17.29
N ASP A 297 7.34 6.71 -16.75
CA ASP A 297 5.89 6.82 -16.65
C ASP A 297 5.29 7.08 -18.04
N PHE A 298 4.09 6.57 -18.31
CA PHE A 298 3.27 6.89 -19.47
C PHE A 298 1.80 6.88 -19.07
N SER A 299 0.97 7.61 -19.82
CA SER A 299 -0.45 7.71 -19.57
C SER A 299 -1.26 6.95 -20.62
N PRO A 300 -1.92 5.84 -20.28
CA PRO A 300 -2.87 5.20 -21.18
C PRO A 300 -4.01 6.11 -21.65
N ILE A 301 -4.39 7.13 -20.87
CA ILE A 301 -5.44 8.08 -21.25
C ILE A 301 -4.91 9.17 -22.19
N HIS A 302 -3.74 9.76 -21.89
CA HIS A 302 -3.29 11.02 -22.52
C HIS A 302 -2.19 10.85 -23.55
N ASP A 303 -1.37 9.81 -23.48
CA ASP A 303 -0.32 9.52 -24.46
C ASP A 303 -0.89 8.67 -25.61
N THR A 304 -0.28 8.80 -26.79
CA THR A 304 -0.73 8.03 -27.98
C THR A 304 0.05 6.74 -28.18
N ARG A 305 1.18 6.55 -27.52
CA ARG A 305 2.02 5.33 -27.64
C ARG A 305 2.90 5.11 -26.43
N LEU A 306 3.42 3.91 -26.32
CA LEU A 306 4.42 3.57 -25.30
C LEU A 306 5.71 4.41 -25.46
N PRO A 307 6.43 4.67 -24.36
CA PRO A 307 7.71 5.40 -24.39
C PRO A 307 8.74 4.73 -25.30
N ASP A 308 9.47 5.56 -26.07
CA ASP A 308 10.50 5.06 -26.97
C ASP A 308 11.58 4.26 -26.24
N GLY A 309 11.93 3.10 -26.76
CA GLY A 309 12.96 2.23 -26.24
C GLY A 309 12.59 1.47 -24.96
N CYS A 310 11.31 1.46 -24.57
CA CYS A 310 10.86 0.57 -23.50
C CYS A 310 11.01 -0.89 -23.95
N CYS A 311 11.29 -1.75 -22.97
CA CYS A 311 11.49 -3.19 -23.15
C CYS A 311 10.75 -4.01 -22.08
N GLY A 312 9.82 -3.40 -21.37
CA GLY A 312 8.88 -4.02 -20.44
C GLY A 312 7.76 -3.06 -20.11
N ILE A 313 6.58 -3.59 -19.75
CA ILE A 313 5.38 -2.82 -19.41
C ILE A 313 4.91 -3.24 -18.02
N LEU A 314 4.63 -2.26 -17.17
CA LEU A 314 3.96 -2.45 -15.88
C LEU A 314 2.66 -1.66 -15.88
N LEU A 315 1.53 -2.40 -15.84
CA LEU A 315 0.18 -1.86 -15.72
C LEU A 315 -0.32 -2.16 -14.30
N GLY A 316 -0.32 -1.16 -13.43
CA GLY A 316 -0.80 -1.29 -12.05
C GLY A 316 -2.31 -1.28 -11.92
N GLY A 317 -2.77 -1.32 -10.69
CA GLY A 317 -4.19 -1.12 -10.40
C GLY A 317 -4.61 0.35 -10.48
N GLY A 318 -5.88 0.58 -10.24
CA GLY A 318 -6.52 1.89 -10.28
C GLY A 318 -8.02 1.77 -10.53
N TYR A 319 -8.54 2.73 -11.29
CA TYR A 319 -9.98 2.82 -11.61
C TYR A 319 -10.22 2.96 -13.12
N PRO A 320 -9.73 2.02 -13.98
CA PRO A 320 -9.93 2.13 -15.42
C PRO A 320 -11.41 2.12 -15.82
N GLU A 321 -12.29 1.55 -14.99
CA GLU A 321 -13.74 1.57 -15.22
C GLU A 321 -14.35 2.96 -15.13
N LEU A 322 -13.77 3.88 -14.37
CA LEU A 322 -14.23 5.27 -14.28
C LEU A 322 -13.77 6.11 -15.49
N HIS A 323 -12.78 5.62 -16.21
CA HIS A 323 -12.19 6.25 -17.40
C HIS A 323 -12.37 5.40 -18.66
N ALA A 324 -13.35 4.47 -18.64
CA ALA A 324 -13.51 3.46 -19.70
C ALA A 324 -13.74 4.08 -21.07
N GLU A 325 -14.51 5.17 -21.17
CA GLU A 325 -14.75 5.89 -22.43
C GLU A 325 -13.45 6.49 -23.00
N ALA A 326 -12.66 7.17 -22.16
CA ALA A 326 -11.40 7.80 -22.59
C ALA A 326 -10.37 6.74 -23.01
N LEU A 327 -10.22 5.67 -22.21
CA LEU A 327 -9.34 4.54 -22.54
C LEU A 327 -9.77 3.81 -23.82
N ALA A 328 -11.08 3.63 -24.03
CA ALA A 328 -11.63 3.01 -25.23
C ALA A 328 -11.39 3.87 -26.48
N ALA A 329 -11.50 5.19 -26.35
CA ALA A 329 -11.29 6.14 -27.45
C ALA A 329 -9.82 6.25 -27.89
N ASN A 330 -8.85 5.92 -27.02
CA ASN A 330 -7.42 6.01 -27.33
C ASN A 330 -6.94 4.77 -28.11
N GLU A 331 -7.36 4.67 -29.38
CA GLU A 331 -7.03 3.53 -30.26
C GLU A 331 -5.53 3.38 -30.49
N GLU A 332 -4.79 4.50 -30.62
CA GLU A 332 -3.35 4.49 -30.88
C GLU A 332 -2.58 3.85 -29.72
N MET A 333 -2.89 4.21 -28.47
CA MET A 333 -2.27 3.62 -27.30
C MET A 333 -2.62 2.13 -27.14
N LYS A 334 -3.91 1.77 -27.31
CA LYS A 334 -4.33 0.35 -27.28
C LYS A 334 -3.57 -0.48 -28.30
N GLN A 335 -3.45 0.01 -29.52
CA GLN A 335 -2.70 -0.66 -30.58
C GLN A 335 -1.20 -0.77 -30.22
N SER A 336 -0.59 0.29 -29.68
CA SER A 336 0.82 0.29 -29.25
C SER A 336 1.10 -0.76 -28.16
N ILE A 337 0.18 -0.93 -27.21
CA ILE A 337 0.30 -1.96 -26.14
C ILE A 337 0.10 -3.36 -26.76
N LEU A 338 -0.92 -3.55 -27.60
CA LEU A 338 -1.22 -4.83 -28.24
C LEU A 338 -0.05 -5.32 -29.10
N GLU A 339 0.54 -4.43 -29.89
CA GLU A 339 1.72 -4.74 -30.70
C GLU A 339 2.91 -5.17 -29.82
N ALA A 340 3.19 -4.42 -28.74
CA ALA A 340 4.25 -4.75 -27.80
C ALA A 340 4.06 -6.13 -27.15
N VAL A 341 2.83 -6.46 -26.74
CA VAL A 341 2.49 -7.79 -26.20
C VAL A 341 2.73 -8.88 -27.27
N ASN A 342 2.24 -8.66 -28.51
CA ASN A 342 2.39 -9.63 -29.60
C ASN A 342 3.86 -9.81 -30.05
N GLU A 343 4.71 -8.78 -29.90
CA GLU A 343 6.14 -8.85 -30.16
C GLU A 343 6.91 -9.59 -29.06
N GLY A 344 6.27 -9.94 -27.94
CA GLY A 344 6.86 -10.68 -26.82
C GLY A 344 7.51 -9.78 -25.76
N MET A 345 7.14 -8.50 -25.69
CA MET A 345 7.62 -7.61 -24.63
C MET A 345 7.10 -8.09 -23.27
N PRO A 346 7.94 -8.19 -22.23
CA PRO A 346 7.51 -8.58 -20.90
C PRO A 346 6.47 -7.63 -20.33
N VAL A 347 5.33 -8.16 -19.86
CA VAL A 347 4.21 -7.40 -19.31
C VAL A 347 3.83 -7.95 -17.94
N VAL A 348 3.75 -7.07 -16.95
CA VAL A 348 3.10 -7.35 -15.67
C VAL A 348 1.88 -6.46 -15.55
N ALA A 349 0.69 -7.06 -15.36
CA ALA A 349 -0.56 -6.32 -15.21
C ALA A 349 -1.33 -6.79 -13.96
N GLU A 350 -1.63 -5.84 -13.08
CA GLU A 350 -2.31 -6.07 -11.81
C GLU A 350 -3.67 -5.37 -11.80
N CYS A 351 -4.73 -6.06 -11.38
CA CYS A 351 -6.08 -5.53 -11.14
C CYS A 351 -6.62 -4.66 -12.29
N GLY A 352 -6.58 -3.33 -12.17
CA GLY A 352 -6.99 -2.41 -13.23
C GLY A 352 -6.20 -2.59 -14.53
N GLY A 353 -4.89 -2.85 -14.43
CA GLY A 353 -4.05 -3.15 -15.59
C GLY A 353 -4.43 -4.46 -16.26
N PHE A 354 -4.73 -5.51 -15.50
CA PHE A 354 -5.26 -6.77 -16.01
C PHE A 354 -6.58 -6.55 -16.72
N LEU A 355 -7.49 -5.78 -16.11
CA LEU A 355 -8.78 -5.43 -16.69
C LEU A 355 -8.62 -4.73 -18.03
N TYR A 356 -7.67 -3.79 -18.17
CA TYR A 356 -7.44 -3.03 -19.41
C TYR A 356 -6.90 -3.88 -20.58
N LEU A 357 -6.24 -5.00 -20.29
CA LEU A 357 -5.73 -5.89 -21.34
C LEU A 357 -6.80 -6.80 -21.98
N HIS A 358 -8.02 -6.85 -21.45
CA HIS A 358 -9.12 -7.64 -22.01
C HIS A 358 -9.66 -7.06 -23.34
N GLU A 359 -10.49 -7.85 -24.05
CA GLU A 359 -11.20 -7.36 -25.24
C GLU A 359 -12.18 -6.24 -24.91
N SER A 360 -12.89 -6.36 -23.79
CA SER A 360 -13.87 -5.36 -23.36
C SER A 360 -14.15 -5.40 -21.88
N ILE A 361 -14.69 -4.28 -21.39
CA ILE A 361 -15.25 -4.15 -20.05
C ILE A 361 -16.73 -3.83 -20.12
N LYS A 362 -17.56 -4.52 -19.33
CA LYS A 362 -18.97 -4.21 -19.13
C LYS A 362 -19.19 -3.59 -17.75
N LEU A 363 -19.63 -2.33 -17.74
CA LEU A 363 -19.86 -1.54 -16.55
C LEU A 363 -21.18 -1.89 -15.84
N GLN A 364 -21.36 -1.35 -14.62
CA GLN A 364 -22.57 -1.54 -13.82
C GLN A 364 -23.84 -1.03 -14.50
N ASN A 365 -23.75 0.03 -15.28
CA ASN A 365 -24.87 0.60 -16.04
C ASN A 365 -25.22 -0.20 -17.31
N GLY A 366 -24.46 -1.25 -17.61
CA GLY A 366 -24.63 -2.13 -18.76
C GLY A 366 -23.90 -1.67 -20.03
N GLU A 367 -23.24 -0.51 -20.01
CA GLU A 367 -22.37 -0.06 -21.11
C GLU A 367 -21.15 -0.96 -21.24
N GLU A 368 -20.71 -1.21 -22.47
CA GLU A 368 -19.55 -2.03 -22.80
C GLU A 368 -18.57 -1.20 -23.65
N TYR A 369 -17.31 -1.20 -23.21
CA TYR A 369 -16.23 -0.46 -23.85
C TYR A 369 -15.13 -1.41 -24.33
N PRO A 370 -14.62 -1.25 -25.57
CA PRO A 370 -13.50 -2.04 -26.07
C PRO A 370 -12.20 -1.57 -25.40
N PHE A 371 -11.37 -2.53 -24.99
CA PHE A 371 -10.05 -2.28 -24.40
C PHE A 371 -8.94 -2.82 -25.31
N VAL A 372 -7.75 -3.15 -24.77
CA VAL A 372 -6.56 -3.50 -25.57
C VAL A 372 -6.74 -4.78 -26.39
N GLY A 373 -7.44 -5.79 -25.86
CA GLY A 373 -7.68 -7.05 -26.56
C GLY A 373 -6.49 -8.01 -26.60
N ALA A 374 -5.50 -7.82 -25.73
CA ALA A 374 -4.38 -8.76 -25.59
C ALA A 374 -4.79 -10.08 -24.91
N ILE A 375 -5.88 -10.06 -24.15
CA ILE A 375 -6.50 -11.23 -23.53
C ILE A 375 -7.85 -11.44 -24.23
N HIS A 376 -8.05 -12.61 -24.84
CA HIS A 376 -9.30 -12.99 -25.53
C HIS A 376 -10.41 -13.34 -24.53
N ALA A 377 -10.72 -12.42 -23.64
CA ALA A 377 -11.71 -12.54 -22.60
C ALA A 377 -12.37 -11.18 -22.32
N ARG A 378 -13.45 -11.20 -21.54
CA ARG A 378 -14.22 -9.99 -21.19
C ARG A 378 -14.29 -9.86 -19.67
N CYS A 379 -14.26 -8.62 -19.19
CA CYS A 379 -14.51 -8.29 -17.79
C CYS A 379 -15.92 -7.73 -17.60
N GLU A 380 -16.57 -8.12 -16.51
CA GLU A 380 -17.92 -7.68 -16.17
C GLU A 380 -18.04 -7.31 -14.70
N TYR A 381 -18.73 -6.21 -14.40
CA TYR A 381 -19.08 -5.80 -13.03
C TYR A 381 -20.07 -6.77 -12.38
N LYS A 382 -19.82 -7.20 -11.14
CA LYS A 382 -20.59 -8.25 -10.45
C LYS A 382 -21.37 -7.72 -9.25
N ASN A 383 -21.90 -6.58 -9.16
CA ASN A 383 -22.77 -6.05 -8.07
C ASN A 383 -22.43 -6.53 -6.64
N LYS A 384 -21.31 -7.20 -6.46
CA LYS A 384 -20.77 -7.70 -5.20
C LYS A 384 -19.27 -7.82 -5.31
N LEU A 385 -18.62 -7.74 -4.17
CA LEU A 385 -17.18 -7.99 -4.08
C LEU A 385 -16.88 -9.43 -4.52
N VAL A 386 -16.07 -9.59 -5.56
CA VAL A 386 -15.71 -10.90 -6.14
C VAL A 386 -14.67 -11.58 -5.29
N ARG A 387 -13.57 -10.86 -5.01
CA ARG A 387 -12.50 -11.32 -4.15
C ARG A 387 -11.98 -10.18 -3.27
N PHE A 388 -11.53 -10.55 -2.08
CA PHE A 388 -11.06 -9.58 -1.09
C PHE A 388 -10.02 -10.17 -0.15
N GLY A 389 -9.04 -9.34 0.23
CA GLY A 389 -8.08 -9.59 1.30
C GLY A 389 -6.82 -10.31 0.85
N TYR A 390 -5.99 -10.65 1.80
CA TYR A 390 -4.68 -11.24 1.57
C TYR A 390 -4.74 -12.62 0.95
N ILE A 391 -3.73 -12.91 0.12
CA ILE A 391 -3.48 -14.21 -0.50
C ILE A 391 -1.99 -14.51 -0.58
N GLU A 392 -1.65 -15.79 -0.61
CA GLU A 392 -0.36 -16.29 -1.08
C GLU A 392 -0.56 -16.94 -2.45
N LEU A 393 0.18 -16.47 -3.44
CA LEU A 393 0.19 -17.02 -4.79
C LEU A 393 1.36 -17.98 -4.92
N GLU A 394 1.09 -19.21 -5.31
CA GLU A 394 2.09 -20.24 -5.59
C GLU A 394 2.18 -20.51 -7.08
N GLU A 395 3.38 -20.39 -7.62
CA GLU A 395 3.70 -20.59 -9.03
C GLU A 395 3.64 -22.08 -9.39
N LYS A 396 2.91 -22.43 -10.44
CA LYS A 396 2.81 -23.82 -10.93
C LYS A 396 3.88 -24.19 -11.97
N GLN A 397 4.39 -23.21 -12.67
CA GLN A 397 5.42 -23.39 -13.69
C GLN A 397 6.47 -22.30 -13.54
N SER A 398 7.73 -22.63 -13.85
CA SER A 398 8.81 -21.63 -13.73
C SER A 398 8.71 -20.61 -14.85
N ASN A 399 8.27 -19.37 -14.52
CA ASN A 399 8.27 -18.24 -15.44
C ASN A 399 8.74 -16.96 -14.76
N PHE A 400 7.85 -16.20 -14.10
CA PHE A 400 8.26 -15.03 -13.30
C PHE A 400 8.81 -15.45 -11.93
N LEU A 401 8.35 -16.56 -11.39
CA LEU A 401 8.96 -17.22 -10.24
C LEU A 401 9.32 -18.67 -10.58
N PRO A 402 10.28 -19.28 -9.89
CA PRO A 402 10.48 -20.73 -9.94
C PRO A 402 9.22 -21.47 -9.46
N GLU A 403 8.97 -22.66 -10.06
CA GLU A 403 7.88 -23.55 -9.66
C GLU A 403 7.86 -23.81 -8.16
N GLY A 404 6.68 -23.73 -7.55
CA GLY A 404 6.43 -23.91 -6.12
C GLY A 404 6.84 -22.73 -5.24
N GLN A 405 7.45 -21.68 -5.79
CA GLN A 405 7.71 -20.46 -5.02
C GLN A 405 6.45 -19.65 -4.85
N LYS A 406 6.41 -18.89 -3.75
CA LYS A 406 5.26 -18.10 -3.35
C LYS A 406 5.58 -16.61 -3.32
N ILE A 407 4.58 -15.81 -3.68
CA ILE A 407 4.58 -14.37 -3.49
C ILE A 407 3.30 -13.94 -2.79
N ARG A 408 3.37 -12.94 -1.91
CA ARG A 408 2.21 -12.43 -1.18
C ARG A 408 1.57 -11.27 -1.92
N ALA A 409 0.26 -11.26 -1.86
CA ALA A 409 -0.56 -10.31 -2.58
C ALA A 409 -1.85 -9.98 -1.81
N HIS A 410 -2.57 -9.02 -2.36
CA HIS A 410 -3.88 -8.60 -1.89
C HIS A 410 -4.84 -8.51 -3.07
N GLU A 411 -6.10 -8.83 -2.87
CA GLU A 411 -7.17 -8.67 -3.86
C GLU A 411 -8.27 -7.76 -3.32
N PHE A 412 -8.82 -6.92 -4.19
CA PHE A 412 -10.01 -6.13 -3.91
C PHE A 412 -10.64 -5.71 -5.24
N HIS A 413 -11.63 -6.47 -5.73
CA HIS A 413 -12.26 -6.14 -7.01
C HIS A 413 -13.74 -6.55 -7.09
N TYR A 414 -14.51 -5.75 -7.82
CA TYR A 414 -15.92 -5.96 -8.12
C TYR A 414 -16.15 -6.48 -9.54
N PHE A 415 -15.11 -6.45 -10.38
CA PHE A 415 -15.13 -7.03 -11.72
C PHE A 415 -14.65 -8.46 -11.68
N ASP A 416 -15.13 -9.26 -12.61
CA ASP A 416 -14.66 -10.63 -12.82
C ASP A 416 -14.40 -10.85 -14.31
N SER A 417 -13.36 -11.62 -14.62
CA SER A 417 -13.02 -12.01 -15.99
C SER A 417 -13.68 -13.31 -16.35
N SER A 418 -13.99 -13.48 -17.64
CA SER A 418 -14.34 -14.79 -18.20
C SER A 418 -13.15 -15.75 -18.27
N ASP A 419 -11.92 -15.22 -18.15
CA ASP A 419 -10.67 -15.98 -17.99
C ASP A 419 -9.79 -15.32 -16.93
N ASN A 420 -9.68 -15.92 -15.75
CA ASN A 420 -8.82 -15.50 -14.64
C ASN A 420 -7.45 -16.18 -14.66
N GLY A 421 -7.16 -17.01 -15.66
CA GLY A 421 -5.98 -17.83 -15.71
C GLY A 421 -5.98 -19.01 -14.72
N SER A 422 -4.94 -19.81 -14.80
CA SER A 422 -4.79 -21.00 -13.95
C SER A 422 -3.34 -21.35 -13.61
N ASP A 423 -2.38 -20.47 -13.93
CA ASP A 423 -0.95 -20.77 -13.85
C ASP A 423 -0.40 -20.64 -12.42
N CYS A 424 -1.14 -19.97 -11.53
CA CYS A 424 -0.86 -19.95 -10.09
C CYS A 424 -2.03 -20.50 -9.27
N VAL A 425 -1.75 -20.82 -8.02
CA VAL A 425 -2.75 -21.12 -6.99
C VAL A 425 -2.73 -20.03 -5.92
N ALA A 426 -3.84 -19.30 -5.80
CA ALA A 426 -4.05 -18.41 -4.66
C ALA A 426 -4.55 -19.18 -3.46
N THR A 427 -3.96 -18.95 -2.28
CA THR A 427 -4.40 -19.51 -1.00
C THR A 427 -4.72 -18.40 -0.02
N LYS A 428 -5.92 -18.42 0.56
CA LYS A 428 -6.33 -17.51 1.64
C LYS A 428 -5.65 -17.91 2.95
N PRO A 429 -4.84 -17.03 3.59
CA PRO A 429 -3.98 -17.43 4.71
C PRO A 429 -4.73 -17.82 5.99
N VAL A 430 -6.00 -17.40 6.14
CA VAL A 430 -6.81 -17.71 7.34
C VAL A 430 -7.64 -18.97 7.15
N THR A 431 -8.30 -19.10 6.00
CA THR A 431 -9.27 -20.19 5.76
C THR A 431 -8.66 -21.39 5.05
N GLY A 432 -7.47 -21.24 4.46
CA GLY A 432 -6.86 -22.27 3.60
C GLY A 432 -7.59 -22.49 2.27
N ARG A 433 -8.66 -21.72 1.99
CA ARG A 433 -9.36 -21.80 0.70
C ARG A 433 -8.39 -21.44 -0.42
N ASN A 434 -8.33 -22.30 -1.42
CA ASN A 434 -7.51 -22.06 -2.62
C ASN A 434 -8.36 -22.01 -3.89
N TYR A 435 -7.80 -21.39 -4.93
CA TYR A 435 -8.40 -21.31 -6.26
C TYR A 435 -7.30 -21.03 -7.29
N PRO A 436 -7.48 -21.50 -8.54
CA PRO A 436 -6.59 -21.16 -9.64
C PRO A 436 -6.80 -19.71 -10.05
N CYS A 437 -5.72 -19.08 -10.47
CA CYS A 437 -5.71 -17.71 -11.00
C CYS A 437 -4.38 -17.45 -11.70
N VAL A 438 -4.24 -16.24 -12.26
CA VAL A 438 -3.07 -15.74 -12.97
C VAL A 438 -2.90 -16.39 -14.35
N ILE A 439 -2.70 -15.55 -15.33
CA ILE A 439 -2.17 -15.90 -16.64
C ILE A 439 -0.67 -15.61 -16.57
N ASP A 440 0.15 -16.65 -16.47
CA ASP A 440 1.61 -16.55 -16.34
C ASP A 440 2.31 -17.50 -17.34
N HIS A 441 2.49 -17.03 -18.54
CA HIS A 441 3.18 -17.77 -19.59
C HIS A 441 4.02 -16.84 -20.48
N ASP A 442 5.05 -17.40 -21.09
CA ASP A 442 5.96 -16.71 -22.00
C ASP A 442 6.57 -15.42 -21.38
N HIS A 443 5.99 -14.28 -21.72
CA HIS A 443 6.46 -12.95 -21.33
C HIS A 443 5.44 -12.15 -20.49
N VAL A 444 4.29 -12.74 -20.14
CA VAL A 444 3.22 -12.04 -19.42
C VAL A 444 2.97 -12.62 -18.03
N TRP A 445 2.65 -11.75 -17.08
CA TRP A 445 2.09 -12.07 -15.77
C TRP A 445 0.89 -11.16 -15.51
N LEU A 446 -0.33 -11.70 -15.52
CA LEU A 446 -1.56 -10.94 -15.55
C LEU A 446 -2.54 -11.49 -14.50
N SER A 447 -3.07 -10.64 -13.62
CA SER A 447 -4.00 -11.05 -12.57
C SER A 447 -4.76 -9.88 -11.94
N PHE A 448 -5.86 -10.18 -11.23
CA PHE A 448 -6.48 -9.22 -10.31
C PHE A 448 -5.68 -9.01 -9.01
N ALA A 449 -4.71 -9.85 -8.72
CA ALA A 449 -3.91 -9.74 -7.51
C ALA A 449 -2.93 -8.56 -7.59
N HIS A 450 -2.82 -7.82 -6.49
CA HIS A 450 -1.80 -6.80 -6.28
C HIS A 450 -0.62 -7.42 -5.54
N LEU A 451 0.49 -7.59 -6.21
CA LEU A 451 1.69 -8.20 -5.62
C LEU A 451 2.44 -7.23 -4.72
N TYR A 452 3.05 -7.78 -3.67
CA TYR A 452 4.06 -7.07 -2.89
C TYR A 452 5.43 -7.69 -3.18
N TYR A 453 6.19 -7.13 -4.13
CA TYR A 453 7.44 -7.71 -4.64
C TYR A 453 8.50 -7.97 -3.55
N PRO A 454 8.63 -7.13 -2.48
CA PRO A 454 9.55 -7.44 -1.40
C PRO A 454 9.23 -8.74 -0.63
N SER A 455 8.04 -9.32 -0.79
CA SER A 455 7.71 -10.64 -0.21
C SER A 455 8.42 -11.79 -0.92
N ASN A 456 8.74 -11.64 -2.21
CA ASN A 456 9.64 -12.50 -2.98
C ASN A 456 10.36 -11.68 -4.06
N PRO A 457 11.54 -11.15 -3.77
CA PRO A 457 12.29 -10.31 -4.69
C PRO A 457 12.70 -10.95 -6.01
N ALA A 458 12.67 -12.28 -6.10
CA ALA A 458 12.94 -12.98 -7.34
C ALA A 458 11.99 -12.60 -8.47
N PHE A 459 10.74 -12.23 -8.14
CA PHE A 459 9.75 -11.76 -9.11
C PHE A 459 10.25 -10.50 -9.84
N ALA A 460 10.65 -9.48 -9.09
CA ALA A 460 11.19 -8.24 -9.67
C ALA A 460 12.48 -8.49 -10.45
N GLN A 461 13.38 -9.33 -9.93
CA GLN A 461 14.62 -9.70 -10.61
C GLN A 461 14.36 -10.39 -11.95
N ASN A 462 13.41 -11.32 -12.01
CA ASN A 462 13.06 -12.03 -13.23
C ASN A 462 12.34 -11.12 -14.23
N PHE A 463 11.45 -10.24 -13.79
CA PHE A 463 10.82 -9.26 -14.67
C PHE A 463 11.87 -8.34 -15.31
N VAL A 464 12.79 -7.77 -14.52
CA VAL A 464 13.89 -6.94 -15.04
C VAL A 464 14.82 -7.73 -15.97
N SER A 465 15.11 -9.00 -15.65
CA SER A 465 15.89 -9.87 -16.50
C SER A 465 15.24 -10.16 -17.86
N LYS A 466 13.92 -10.44 -17.85
CA LYS A 466 13.14 -10.62 -19.08
C LYS A 466 13.14 -9.34 -19.93
N ALA A 467 12.94 -8.18 -19.29
CA ALA A 467 13.02 -6.88 -19.96
C ALA A 467 14.41 -6.61 -20.55
N SER A 468 15.50 -6.95 -19.84
CA SER A 468 16.87 -6.84 -20.37
C SER A 468 17.14 -7.75 -21.57
N ALA A 469 16.46 -8.88 -21.65
CA ALA A 469 16.65 -9.85 -22.73
C ALA A 469 15.75 -9.56 -23.96
N PHE A 470 14.77 -8.64 -23.80
CA PHE A 470 13.87 -8.29 -24.89
C PHE A 470 14.58 -7.42 -25.94
N GLU A 471 14.59 -7.89 -27.17
CA GLU A 471 15.06 -7.15 -28.33
C GLU A 471 13.85 -6.92 -29.26
N LYS A 472 13.48 -5.68 -29.46
CA LYS A 472 12.43 -5.33 -30.43
C LYS A 472 12.82 -5.85 -31.80
N ARG A 473 11.99 -6.72 -32.38
CA ARG A 473 12.21 -7.18 -33.75
C ARG A 473 12.03 -5.99 -34.68
N SER A 474 13.12 -5.62 -35.39
CA SER A 474 13.17 -4.52 -36.34
C SER A 474 12.38 -4.84 -37.60
#